data_bc0727fb6e26e73e7be2bdce2cbf57ad
#
_entry.id   bc0727fb6e26e73e7be2bdce2cbf57ad
#
_cell.length_a   1.000
_cell.length_b   1.000
_cell.length_c   1.000
_cell.angle_alpha   90.00
_cell.angle_beta   90.00
_cell.angle_gamma   90.00
#
_symmetry.space_group_name_H-M   'P 1'
#
loop_
_entity.id
_entity.type
_entity.pdbx_description
1 polymer ?
#
loop_
_entity_poly.entity_id
_entity_poly.type
_entity_poly.pdbx_seq_one_letter_code
_entity_poly.pdbx_strand_id
1 'polypeptide(L)'
;MNENLYSVGLFIIIIASTIVLAAVVNWAFGRIIRRATETMRNDPTNYQFLRHALVALIYIVGLGIAVNSVPDLKALSNSLLAGAGILTVAVGFASQHALSNIISGFFIVLFKPFRVGDRLKVQTYNGVVEDITLRHTVIRDFENRRILIPNTVISDEVIVNSDFAEESVCKW
;
A
#
# COMPACT_ATOMS: atom_id res chain seq x y z
N MET A 1 -39.55 23.03 8.72
CA MET A 1 -40.09 21.74 8.19
C MET A 1 -39.37 21.29 6.94
N ASN A 2 -39.02 22.23 6.02
CA ASN A 2 -38.35 21.89 4.76
C ASN A 2 -36.85 21.50 4.92
N GLU A 3 -36.14 22.09 5.89
CA GLU A 3 -34.71 21.75 6.11
C GLU A 3 -34.49 20.34 6.62
N ASN A 4 -35.34 19.85 7.53
CA ASN A 4 -35.23 18.47 8.02
C ASN A 4 -35.59 17.46 6.93
N LEU A 5 -36.53 17.76 6.08
CA LEU A 5 -36.90 16.89 4.96
C LEU A 5 -35.76 16.81 3.92
N TYR A 6 -35.09 17.91 3.66
CA TYR A 6 -33.92 17.99 2.78
C TYR A 6 -32.73 17.20 3.34
N SER A 7 -32.43 17.33 4.65
CA SER A 7 -31.36 16.62 5.31
C SER A 7 -31.58 15.08 5.32
N VAL A 8 -32.82 14.67 5.57
CA VAL A 8 -33.19 13.22 5.48
C VAL A 8 -33.07 12.71 4.06
N GLY A 9 -33.48 13.52 3.06
CA GLY A 9 -33.30 13.17 1.65
C GLY A 9 -31.81 12.99 1.27
N LEU A 10 -30.96 13.93 1.71
CA LEU A 10 -29.51 13.84 1.51
C LEU A 10 -28.91 12.60 2.19
N PHE A 11 -29.29 12.30 3.42
CA PHE A 11 -28.85 11.12 4.13
C PHE A 11 -29.15 9.85 3.34
N ILE A 12 -30.37 9.70 2.85
CA ILE A 12 -30.79 8.53 2.06
C ILE A 12 -29.99 8.44 0.76
N ILE A 13 -29.79 9.56 0.06
CA ILE A 13 -29.01 9.61 -1.19
C ILE A 13 -27.55 9.19 -0.94
N ILE A 14 -26.92 9.68 0.15
CA ILE A 14 -25.54 9.32 0.49
C ILE A 14 -25.44 7.82 0.82
N ILE A 15 -26.36 7.29 1.60
CA ILE A 15 -26.37 5.85 1.92
C ILE A 15 -26.57 5.03 0.65
N ALA A 16 -27.53 5.40 -0.19
CA ALA A 16 -27.77 4.70 -1.46
C ALA A 16 -26.55 4.74 -2.38
N SER A 17 -25.89 5.89 -2.51
CA SER A 17 -24.65 6.06 -3.30
C SER A 17 -23.52 5.24 -2.74
N THR A 18 -23.37 5.15 -1.41
CA THR A 18 -22.35 4.34 -0.73
C THR A 18 -22.58 2.83 -1.02
N ILE A 19 -23.82 2.37 -0.94
CA ILE A 19 -24.15 0.97 -1.24
C ILE A 19 -23.86 0.66 -2.72
N VAL A 20 -24.24 1.55 -3.63
CA VAL A 20 -23.97 1.39 -5.06
C VAL A 20 -22.46 1.34 -5.33
N LEU A 21 -21.71 2.27 -4.74
CA LEU A 21 -20.25 2.31 -4.88
C LEU A 21 -19.61 1.03 -4.36
N ALA A 22 -20.00 0.58 -3.16
CA ALA A 22 -19.54 -0.68 -2.58
C ALA A 22 -19.87 -1.89 -3.47
N ALA A 23 -21.08 -1.93 -4.04
CA ALA A 23 -21.50 -2.98 -4.96
C ALA A 23 -20.69 -2.97 -6.26
N VAL A 24 -20.42 -1.79 -6.83
CA VAL A 24 -19.60 -1.64 -8.04
C VAL A 24 -18.17 -2.11 -7.79
N VAL A 25 -17.55 -1.68 -6.69
CA VAL A 25 -16.21 -2.12 -6.31
C VAL A 25 -16.19 -3.65 -6.10
N ASN A 26 -17.17 -4.16 -5.38
CA ASN A 26 -17.32 -5.59 -5.13
C ASN A 26 -17.45 -6.41 -6.43
N TRP A 27 -18.25 -5.93 -7.38
CA TRP A 27 -18.42 -6.54 -8.70
C TRP A 27 -17.14 -6.44 -9.55
N ALA A 28 -16.51 -5.27 -9.59
CA ALA A 28 -15.27 -5.04 -10.35
C ALA A 28 -14.14 -5.96 -9.87
N PHE A 29 -13.90 -6.01 -8.55
CA PHE A 29 -12.93 -6.92 -7.96
C PHE A 29 -13.28 -8.39 -8.22
N GLY A 30 -14.55 -8.78 -8.11
CA GLY A 30 -14.99 -10.14 -8.43
C GLY A 30 -14.73 -10.53 -9.89
N ARG A 31 -14.79 -9.55 -10.81
CA ARG A 31 -14.49 -9.78 -12.22
C ARG A 31 -12.99 -9.89 -12.50
N ILE A 32 -12.19 -9.05 -11.83
CA ILE A 32 -10.73 -9.09 -11.92
C ILE A 32 -10.18 -10.41 -11.35
N ILE A 33 -10.67 -10.80 -10.17
CA ILE A 33 -10.25 -12.05 -9.50
C ILE A 33 -10.56 -13.26 -10.40
N ARG A 34 -11.75 -13.35 -10.97
CA ARG A 34 -12.12 -14.47 -11.86
C ARG A 34 -11.18 -14.57 -13.06
N ARG A 35 -10.84 -13.46 -13.69
CA ARG A 35 -9.91 -13.43 -14.83
C ARG A 35 -8.48 -13.79 -14.43
N ALA A 36 -8.03 -13.33 -13.26
CA ALA A 36 -6.69 -13.61 -12.75
C ALA A 36 -6.53 -15.09 -12.31
N THR A 37 -7.58 -15.69 -11.76
CA THR A 37 -7.57 -17.10 -11.33
C THR A 37 -7.55 -18.08 -12.51
N GLU A 38 -8.14 -17.71 -13.64
CA GLU A 38 -8.10 -18.53 -14.86
C GLU A 38 -6.72 -18.53 -15.54
N THR A 39 -5.92 -17.47 -15.33
CA THR A 39 -4.65 -17.27 -16.05
C THR A 39 -3.41 -17.52 -15.19
N MET A 40 -3.51 -17.40 -13.87
CA MET A 40 -2.38 -17.53 -12.95
C MET A 40 -2.73 -18.42 -11.76
N ARG A 41 -1.82 -19.35 -11.43
CA ARG A 41 -1.84 -20.25 -10.27
C ARG A 41 -1.60 -19.51 -8.94
N ASN A 42 -2.12 -18.27 -8.80
CA ASN A 42 -1.94 -17.44 -7.61
C ASN A 42 -3.10 -17.59 -6.64
N ASP A 43 -2.77 -17.67 -5.35
CA ASP A 43 -3.74 -17.76 -4.26
C ASP A 43 -4.72 -16.57 -4.29
N PRO A 44 -6.03 -16.81 -4.40
CA PRO A 44 -7.04 -15.74 -4.47
C PRO A 44 -7.22 -14.98 -3.14
N THR A 45 -6.60 -15.46 -2.07
CA THR A 45 -6.73 -14.96 -0.69
C THR A 45 -6.35 -13.47 -0.56
N ASN A 46 -5.26 -13.06 -1.21
CA ASN A 46 -4.80 -11.66 -1.14
C ASN A 46 -5.80 -10.68 -1.75
N TYR A 47 -6.41 -11.06 -2.88
CA TYR A 47 -7.40 -10.23 -3.56
C TYR A 47 -8.73 -10.16 -2.79
N GLN A 48 -9.14 -11.26 -2.14
CA GLN A 48 -10.32 -11.29 -1.30
C GLN A 48 -10.15 -10.40 -0.06
N PHE A 49 -8.99 -10.45 0.60
CA PHE A 49 -8.68 -9.59 1.73
C PHE A 49 -8.73 -8.10 1.34
N LEU A 50 -8.06 -7.72 0.25
CA LEU A 50 -8.05 -6.35 -0.24
C LEU A 50 -9.45 -5.84 -0.60
N ARG A 51 -10.25 -6.69 -1.24
CA ARG A 51 -11.65 -6.39 -1.56
C ARG A 51 -12.47 -6.10 -0.30
N HIS A 52 -12.40 -6.97 0.73
CA HIS A 52 -13.14 -6.77 1.98
C HIS A 52 -12.68 -5.50 2.71
N ALA A 53 -11.37 -5.23 2.75
CA ALA A 53 -10.82 -4.03 3.36
C ALA A 53 -11.31 -2.75 2.66
N LEU A 54 -11.30 -2.72 1.32
CA LEU A 54 -11.79 -1.58 0.54
C LEU A 54 -13.30 -1.35 0.71
N VAL A 55 -14.09 -2.41 0.66
CA VAL A 55 -15.55 -2.33 0.85
C VAL A 55 -15.88 -1.84 2.27
N ALA A 56 -15.19 -2.36 3.29
CA ALA A 56 -15.35 -1.90 4.67
C ALA A 56 -15.01 -0.40 4.81
N LEU A 57 -13.91 0.04 4.20
CA LEU A 57 -13.53 1.45 4.20
C LEU A 57 -14.58 2.35 3.54
N ILE A 58 -15.16 1.92 2.40
CA ILE A 58 -16.24 2.64 1.72
C ILE A 58 -17.46 2.80 2.63
N TYR A 59 -17.86 1.73 3.35
CA TYR A 59 -18.98 1.81 4.28
C TYR A 59 -18.68 2.73 5.47
N ILE A 60 -17.49 2.68 6.05
CA ILE A 60 -17.10 3.55 7.17
C ILE A 60 -17.14 5.01 6.76
N VAL A 61 -16.53 5.34 5.61
CA VAL A 61 -16.48 6.72 5.09
C VAL A 61 -17.88 7.20 4.70
N GLY A 62 -18.63 6.37 3.96
CA GLY A 62 -19.99 6.72 3.52
C GLY A 62 -20.95 6.93 4.68
N LEU A 63 -20.86 6.11 5.73
CA LEU A 63 -21.65 6.29 6.95
C LEU A 63 -21.27 7.59 7.67
N GLY A 64 -19.97 7.90 7.78
CA GLY A 64 -19.50 9.16 8.38
C GLY A 64 -20.04 10.39 7.65
N ILE A 65 -19.99 10.39 6.31
CA ILE A 65 -20.55 11.48 5.47
C ILE A 65 -22.06 11.56 5.64
N ALA A 66 -22.77 10.43 5.66
CA ALA A 66 -24.23 10.40 5.85
C ALA A 66 -24.64 10.99 7.19
N VAL A 67 -24.00 10.60 8.29
CA VAL A 67 -24.28 11.15 9.64
C VAL A 67 -24.01 12.64 9.69
N ASN A 68 -22.95 13.13 9.02
CA ASN A 68 -22.62 14.56 8.98
C ASN A 68 -23.66 15.40 8.19
N SER A 69 -24.46 14.80 7.31
CA SER A 69 -25.51 15.50 6.55
C SER A 69 -26.75 15.85 7.38
N VAL A 70 -26.90 15.23 8.55
CA VAL A 70 -28.06 15.46 9.45
C VAL A 70 -27.69 16.47 10.52
N PRO A 71 -28.37 17.68 10.58
CA PRO A 71 -28.03 18.73 11.52
C PRO A 71 -28.07 18.29 12.98
N ASP A 72 -29.07 17.48 13.36
CA ASP A 72 -29.26 16.99 14.74
C ASP A 72 -28.17 16.01 15.17
N LEU A 73 -27.44 15.40 14.22
CA LEU A 73 -26.36 14.45 14.47
C LEU A 73 -24.96 15.07 14.33
N LYS A 74 -24.84 16.39 14.13
CA LYS A 74 -23.54 17.06 13.95
C LYS A 74 -22.58 16.84 15.12
N ALA A 75 -23.08 16.87 16.36
CA ALA A 75 -22.25 16.63 17.55
C ALA A 75 -21.67 15.22 17.53
N LEU A 76 -22.49 14.22 17.17
CA LEU A 76 -22.05 12.83 17.00
C LEU A 76 -21.05 12.70 15.86
N SER A 77 -21.33 13.32 14.71
CA SER A 77 -20.42 13.31 13.55
C SER A 77 -19.05 13.89 13.91
N ASN A 78 -19.00 15.03 14.60
CA ASN A 78 -17.75 15.64 15.04
C ASN A 78 -16.97 14.73 15.99
N SER A 79 -17.65 14.04 16.89
CA SER A 79 -17.00 13.06 17.78
C SER A 79 -16.45 11.85 17.04
N LEU A 80 -17.20 11.34 16.05
CA LEU A 80 -16.73 10.25 15.18
C LEU A 80 -15.54 10.68 14.33
N LEU A 81 -15.55 11.88 13.76
CA LEU A 81 -14.44 12.42 12.98
C LEU A 81 -13.18 12.63 13.84
N ALA A 82 -13.35 13.14 15.05
CA ALA A 82 -12.23 13.29 15.99
C ALA A 82 -11.63 11.92 16.35
N GLY A 83 -12.47 10.93 16.65
CA GLY A 83 -12.02 9.55 16.91
C GLY A 83 -11.35 8.91 15.70
N ALA A 84 -11.90 9.11 14.49
CA ALA A 84 -11.30 8.65 13.24
C ALA A 84 -9.94 9.30 12.98
N GLY A 85 -9.77 10.60 13.32
CA GLY A 85 -8.50 11.30 13.26
C GLY A 85 -7.43 10.63 14.14
N ILE A 86 -7.77 10.32 15.39
CA ILE A 86 -6.87 9.62 16.32
C ILE A 86 -6.51 8.23 15.79
N LEU A 87 -7.50 7.47 15.32
CA LEU A 87 -7.28 6.15 14.72
C LEU A 87 -6.38 6.23 13.48
N THR A 88 -6.55 7.24 12.63
CA THR A 88 -5.72 7.45 11.45
C THR A 88 -4.26 7.66 11.82
N VAL A 89 -3.98 8.46 12.84
CA VAL A 89 -2.62 8.67 13.36
C VAL A 89 -2.05 7.37 13.92
N ALA A 90 -2.82 6.62 14.71
CA ALA A 90 -2.38 5.35 15.27
C ALA A 90 -2.06 4.31 14.17
N VAL A 91 -2.93 4.19 13.15
CA VAL A 91 -2.71 3.31 11.98
C VAL A 91 -1.52 3.80 11.15
N GLY A 92 -1.33 5.13 11.02
CA GLY A 92 -0.18 5.73 10.35
C GLY A 92 1.14 5.30 11.00
N PHE A 93 1.25 5.41 12.32
CA PHE A 93 2.43 4.94 13.05
C PHE A 93 2.62 3.42 12.94
N ALA A 94 1.54 2.64 13.07
CA ALA A 94 1.62 1.20 12.92
C ALA A 94 2.08 0.76 11.51
N SER A 95 1.77 1.56 10.48
CA SER A 95 2.10 1.29 9.08
C SER A 95 3.43 1.92 8.63
N GLN A 96 4.09 2.70 9.47
CA GLN A 96 5.27 3.50 9.13
C GLN A 96 6.37 2.69 8.46
N HIS A 97 6.73 1.54 9.02
CA HIS A 97 7.77 0.68 8.46
C HIS A 97 7.40 0.09 7.09
N ALA A 98 6.14 -0.29 6.92
CA ALA A 98 5.68 -0.81 5.64
C ALA A 98 5.72 0.27 4.55
N LEU A 99 5.24 1.47 4.86
CA LEU A 99 5.24 2.60 3.94
C LEU A 99 6.67 3.06 3.60
N SER A 100 7.57 3.11 4.60
CA SER A 100 8.97 3.44 4.41
C SER A 100 9.65 2.49 3.42
N ASN A 101 9.40 1.18 3.53
CA ASN A 101 9.94 0.20 2.57
C ASN A 101 9.47 0.43 1.13
N ILE A 102 8.20 0.81 0.95
CA ILE A 102 7.64 1.11 -0.38
C ILE A 102 8.29 2.37 -0.96
N ILE A 103 8.43 3.43 -0.16
CA ILE A 103 9.06 4.69 -0.56
C ILE A 103 10.54 4.45 -0.92
N SER A 104 11.27 3.72 -0.09
CA SER A 104 12.68 3.36 -0.36
C SER A 104 12.80 2.54 -1.65
N GLY A 105 11.93 1.55 -1.86
CA GLY A 105 11.90 0.76 -3.08
C GLY A 105 11.64 1.61 -4.33
N PHE A 106 10.71 2.56 -4.24
CA PHE A 106 10.45 3.53 -5.31
C PHE A 106 11.69 4.38 -5.63
N PHE A 107 12.40 4.88 -4.62
CA PHE A 107 13.62 5.67 -4.83
C PHE A 107 14.78 4.83 -5.37
N ILE A 108 14.94 3.57 -4.95
CA ILE A 108 15.95 2.67 -5.52
C ILE A 108 15.70 2.50 -7.03
N VAL A 109 14.46 2.27 -7.45
CA VAL A 109 14.12 2.11 -8.88
C VAL A 109 14.25 3.42 -9.66
N LEU A 110 13.96 4.57 -9.03
CA LEU A 110 14.04 5.88 -9.68
C LEU A 110 15.50 6.35 -9.87
N PHE A 111 16.31 6.31 -8.81
CA PHE A 111 17.70 6.81 -8.82
C PHE A 111 18.71 5.76 -9.24
N LYS A 112 18.36 4.48 -9.17
CA LYS A 112 19.18 3.34 -9.61
C LYS A 112 20.60 3.34 -9.02
N PRO A 113 20.77 3.41 -7.68
CA PRO A 113 22.09 3.28 -7.08
C PRO A 113 22.73 1.91 -7.36
N PHE A 114 21.91 0.93 -7.72
CA PHE A 114 22.27 -0.38 -8.24
C PHE A 114 21.14 -0.91 -9.15
N ARG A 115 21.41 -1.94 -9.89
CA ARG A 115 20.45 -2.59 -10.82
C ARG A 115 20.38 -4.08 -10.57
N VAL A 116 19.33 -4.70 -11.10
CA VAL A 116 19.26 -6.17 -11.15
C VAL A 116 20.44 -6.68 -11.97
N GLY A 117 21.19 -7.64 -11.41
CA GLY A 117 22.41 -8.19 -11.98
C GLY A 117 23.68 -7.66 -11.33
N ASP A 118 23.65 -6.50 -10.64
CA ASP A 118 24.83 -5.92 -9.98
C ASP A 118 25.23 -6.75 -8.75
N ARG A 119 26.56 -6.77 -8.49
CA ARG A 119 27.12 -7.33 -7.24
C ARG A 119 27.06 -6.30 -6.14
N LEU A 120 26.23 -6.59 -5.15
CA LEU A 120 25.98 -5.71 -4.02
C LEU A 120 26.45 -6.33 -2.72
N LYS A 121 27.18 -5.53 -1.91
CA LYS A 121 27.45 -5.83 -0.52
C LYS A 121 26.70 -4.84 0.36
N VAL A 122 25.85 -5.37 1.24
CA VAL A 122 25.08 -4.62 2.24
C VAL A 122 25.34 -5.26 3.59
N GLN A 123 25.93 -4.50 4.51
CA GLN A 123 26.36 -5.02 5.81
C GLN A 123 27.26 -6.28 5.65
N THR A 124 26.80 -7.42 6.16
CA THR A 124 27.50 -8.72 6.07
C THR A 124 27.09 -9.53 4.84
N TYR A 125 26.04 -9.12 4.14
CA TYR A 125 25.50 -9.85 2.99
C TYR A 125 26.19 -9.40 1.70
N ASN A 126 26.60 -10.37 0.89
CA ASN A 126 27.27 -10.14 -0.38
C ASN A 126 26.68 -11.09 -1.44
N GLY A 127 26.33 -10.58 -2.61
CA GLY A 127 25.77 -11.38 -3.69
C GLY A 127 25.32 -10.55 -4.88
N VAL A 128 24.61 -11.20 -5.80
CA VAL A 128 24.07 -10.57 -7.01
C VAL A 128 22.60 -10.21 -6.76
N VAL A 129 22.19 -9.00 -7.13
CA VAL A 129 20.80 -8.55 -7.08
C VAL A 129 19.99 -9.35 -8.06
N GLU A 130 19.05 -10.15 -7.58
CA GLU A 130 18.16 -10.99 -8.39
C GLU A 130 16.87 -10.26 -8.78
N ASP A 131 16.28 -9.51 -7.81
CA ASP A 131 15.03 -8.79 -8.02
C ASP A 131 14.90 -7.61 -7.06
N ILE A 132 14.16 -6.58 -7.47
CA ILE A 132 13.82 -5.40 -6.67
C ILE A 132 12.31 -5.29 -6.63
N THR A 133 11.72 -5.65 -5.49
CA THR A 133 10.26 -5.56 -5.27
C THR A 133 9.90 -4.26 -4.56
N LEU A 134 8.61 -3.98 -4.42
CA LEU A 134 8.10 -2.80 -3.73
C LEU A 134 8.61 -2.65 -2.28
N ARG A 135 8.83 -3.75 -1.56
CA ARG A 135 9.16 -3.72 -0.13
C ARG A 135 10.53 -4.29 0.22
N HIS A 136 11.13 -5.10 -0.65
CA HIS A 136 12.41 -5.75 -0.41
C HIS A 136 13.17 -5.97 -1.71
N THR A 137 14.49 -6.00 -1.59
CA THR A 137 15.40 -6.41 -2.66
C THR A 137 15.88 -7.83 -2.37
N VAL A 138 15.93 -8.66 -3.41
CA VAL A 138 16.40 -10.05 -3.32
C VAL A 138 17.82 -10.11 -3.81
N ILE A 139 18.73 -10.57 -2.96
CA ILE A 139 20.13 -10.81 -3.30
C ILE A 139 20.38 -12.30 -3.27
N ARG A 140 21.04 -12.85 -4.30
CA ARG A 140 21.50 -14.23 -4.33
C ARG A 140 22.97 -14.30 -3.93
N ASP A 141 23.27 -15.01 -2.87
CA ASP A 141 24.64 -15.20 -2.41
C ASP A 141 25.38 -16.29 -3.24
N PHE A 142 26.67 -16.46 -2.93
CA PHE A 142 27.51 -17.44 -3.62
C PHE A 142 27.17 -18.90 -3.31
N GLU A 143 26.37 -19.15 -2.24
CA GLU A 143 25.84 -20.47 -1.90
C GLU A 143 24.47 -20.73 -2.54
N ASN A 144 24.04 -19.84 -3.47
CA ASN A 144 22.76 -19.89 -4.17
C ASN A 144 21.54 -19.71 -3.23
N ARG A 145 21.72 -19.08 -2.05
CA ARG A 145 20.66 -18.73 -1.13
C ARG A 145 20.10 -17.34 -1.51
N ARG A 146 18.78 -17.18 -1.37
CA ARG A 146 18.10 -15.89 -1.55
C ARG A 146 18.02 -15.17 -0.22
N ILE A 147 18.56 -13.98 -0.18
CA ILE A 147 18.54 -13.07 0.97
C ILE A 147 17.57 -11.96 0.63
N LEU A 148 16.50 -11.85 1.43
CA LEU A 148 15.50 -10.80 1.27
C LEU A 148 15.82 -9.65 2.23
N ILE A 149 16.26 -8.52 1.69
CA ILE A 149 16.62 -7.35 2.48
C ILE A 149 15.54 -6.29 2.31
N PRO A 150 14.90 -5.80 3.39
CA PRO A 150 13.96 -4.70 3.32
C PRO A 150 14.58 -3.48 2.62
N ASN A 151 13.83 -2.80 1.75
CA ASN A 151 14.36 -1.68 0.98
C ASN A 151 14.82 -0.51 1.87
N THR A 152 14.19 -0.31 3.04
CA THR A 152 14.65 0.68 4.03
C THR A 152 16.05 0.38 4.52
N VAL A 153 16.38 -0.88 4.81
CA VAL A 153 17.71 -1.27 5.27
C VAL A 153 18.76 -0.91 4.21
N ILE A 154 18.46 -1.19 2.94
CA ILE A 154 19.39 -0.85 1.84
C ILE A 154 19.54 0.67 1.69
N SER A 155 18.46 1.44 1.89
CA SER A 155 18.50 2.90 1.77
C SER A 155 19.23 3.57 2.94
N ASP A 156 19.19 2.97 4.12
CA ASP A 156 19.77 3.55 5.34
C ASP A 156 21.23 3.11 5.55
N GLU A 157 21.67 2.03 4.92
CA GLU A 157 23.00 1.46 5.10
C GLU A 157 23.97 1.84 3.97
N VAL A 158 25.27 1.72 4.28
CA VAL A 158 26.30 1.86 3.27
C VAL A 158 26.27 0.64 2.35
N ILE A 159 26.07 0.88 1.07
CA ILE A 159 26.12 -0.15 0.04
C ILE A 159 27.43 -0.06 -0.75
N VAL A 160 28.02 -1.21 -1.08
CA VAL A 160 29.15 -1.30 -2.00
C VAL A 160 28.66 -2.00 -3.26
N ASN A 161 28.59 -1.25 -4.36
CA ASN A 161 28.28 -1.78 -5.68
C ASN A 161 29.56 -1.99 -6.47
N SER A 162 29.91 -3.25 -6.75
CA SER A 162 31.15 -3.61 -7.42
C SER A 162 31.09 -3.50 -8.94
N ASP A 163 29.89 -3.42 -9.51
CA ASP A 163 29.68 -3.37 -10.96
C ASP A 163 29.33 -1.95 -11.47
N PHE A 164 29.21 -0.98 -10.56
CA PHE A 164 28.89 0.42 -10.90
C PHE A 164 30.12 1.22 -11.37
N ALA A 165 31.34 0.69 -11.19
CA ALA A 165 32.55 1.37 -11.63
C ALA A 165 32.69 1.28 -13.16
N GLU A 166 32.70 2.42 -13.85
CA GLU A 166 33.18 2.48 -15.24
C GLU A 166 34.61 1.92 -15.27
N GLU A 167 34.93 1.11 -16.30
CA GLU A 167 36.26 0.50 -16.53
C GLU A 167 37.43 1.50 -16.46
N SER A 168 37.14 2.80 -16.56
CA SER A 168 38.13 3.88 -16.55
C SER A 168 38.70 4.25 -15.15
N VAL A 169 38.04 3.81 -14.04
CA VAL A 169 38.38 4.28 -12.68
C VAL A 169 39.38 3.35 -11.96
N CYS A 170 39.59 2.14 -12.44
CA CYS A 170 40.48 1.13 -11.82
C CYS A 170 41.82 0.97 -12.53
N LYS A 171 42.40 2.04 -13.01
CA LYS A 171 43.83 2.03 -13.46
C LYS A 171 44.72 2.59 -12.36
N TRP A 172 45.12 1.72 -11.46
CA TRP A 172 46.27 1.90 -10.56
C TRP A 172 47.39 0.95 -10.96
#